data_79bb61750efadaa69b1d12e1895f2d09
#
_entry.id   79bb61750efadaa69b1d12e1895f2d09
#
_cell.length_a   1.000
_cell.length_b   1.000
_cell.length_c   1.000
_cell.angle_alpha   90.00
_cell.angle_beta   90.00
_cell.angle_gamma   90.00
#
_symmetry.space_group_name_H-M   'P 1'
#
loop_
_entity.id
_entity.type
_entity.pdbx_description
1 polymer ?
#
loop_
_entity_poly.entity_id
_entity_poly.type
_entity_poly.pdbx_seq_one_letter_code
_entity_poly.pdbx_strand_id
1 'polypeptide(L)'
;MSENTQVARPRLVAVNRRQMVMRAIEVELLIEEDHSARSIWELVGRLDRSGYYAEIGSVEGRAGRDHTDPQVLISLWLYAYSRGISSAREVARRCEYEPAFQWLCALEPISYHTLSDFRSDHKAGLDSLFVQVLGMLSAEGLITLERVTLDGTKIKAHAGGNTFRRQETLEAHLQLAREQVRLMEEQAAQEQAMTRRQIAARRRAARQRQSHLEAALREVERLQREKKDDRDSFVARASGTDPEAHVMRNGEGGTVPSYNVQLLTDAAHGLIVNVEATTDAVDHRQLVPALERCAQTLGRHPQQVVADGDYTNHASVQAAANCGVDFYGSWPASWRPGERDAQGRSEAFLASAFPYDAERDCFTCPAGETLTHQATQNREQGVRIHVYRAPSEACERCALRSQCAPQKARPAWVRSMSRSEEPAATLAFKAKMATPAAQQIYAQRSRVAEFPHAWMKERCGVRQFRCRGRLKATLEATWAALSYNLSRWFALRRQTTLTPAALASV
;
A
#
# COMPACT_ATOMS: atom_id res chain seq x y z
N MET A 1 62.80 -31.18 -44.82
CA MET A 1 62.74 -31.37 -43.36
C MET A 1 61.60 -30.45 -42.83
N SER A 2 60.43 -30.97 -42.69
CA SER A 2 59.29 -30.24 -42.14
C SER A 2 59.21 -30.49 -40.61
N GLU A 3 59.58 -29.44 -39.85
CA GLU A 3 59.39 -29.47 -38.37
C GLU A 3 57.91 -29.55 -38.02
N ASN A 4 57.56 -30.70 -37.51
CA ASN A 4 56.22 -30.95 -36.98
C ASN A 4 56.14 -30.32 -35.59
N THR A 5 55.77 -29.05 -35.49
CA THR A 5 55.58 -28.32 -34.24
C THR A 5 54.32 -28.86 -33.60
N GLN A 6 54.44 -29.91 -32.78
CA GLN A 6 53.35 -30.41 -31.94
C GLN A 6 52.93 -29.32 -30.93
N VAL A 7 51.79 -28.68 -31.20
CA VAL A 7 51.19 -27.69 -30.27
C VAL A 7 50.90 -28.40 -28.95
N ALA A 8 51.60 -28.00 -27.90
CA ALA A 8 51.44 -28.55 -26.56
C ALA A 8 49.99 -28.38 -26.09
N ARG A 9 49.30 -29.47 -25.82
CA ARG A 9 47.92 -29.43 -25.30
C ARG A 9 47.91 -29.11 -23.80
N PRO A 10 47.10 -28.13 -23.35
CA PRO A 10 46.99 -27.83 -21.91
C PRO A 10 46.47 -29.03 -21.12
N ARG A 11 47.03 -29.22 -19.93
CA ARG A 11 46.50 -30.20 -18.95
C ARG A 11 45.29 -29.62 -18.28
N LEU A 12 44.10 -30.21 -18.52
CA LEU A 12 42.82 -29.77 -17.93
C LEU A 12 42.34 -30.80 -16.95
N VAL A 13 41.80 -30.33 -15.81
CA VAL A 13 41.09 -31.18 -14.86
C VAL A 13 39.69 -31.47 -15.44
N ALA A 14 39.43 -32.75 -15.73
CA ALA A 14 38.13 -33.20 -16.22
C ALA A 14 37.06 -33.14 -15.09
N VAL A 15 35.95 -32.48 -15.38
CA VAL A 15 34.81 -32.44 -14.46
C VAL A 15 33.84 -33.57 -14.81
N ASN A 16 33.66 -34.50 -13.88
CA ASN A 16 32.66 -35.58 -14.00
C ASN A 16 31.36 -35.22 -13.29
N ARG A 17 30.36 -34.78 -14.05
CA ARG A 17 29.03 -34.42 -13.52
C ARG A 17 28.14 -35.63 -13.21
N ARG A 18 28.55 -36.83 -13.55
CA ARG A 18 27.80 -38.09 -13.30
C ARG A 18 28.31 -38.85 -12.10
N GLN A 19 29.36 -38.37 -11.44
CA GLN A 19 29.87 -39.04 -10.23
C GLN A 19 28.87 -38.88 -9.08
N MET A 20 28.65 -39.90 -8.31
CA MET A 20 27.96 -39.88 -7.03
C MET A 20 28.97 -39.60 -5.92
N VAL A 21 28.67 -38.61 -5.07
CA VAL A 21 29.50 -38.26 -3.92
C VAL A 21 28.65 -38.30 -2.66
N MET A 22 29.08 -39.03 -1.67
CA MET A 22 28.53 -38.95 -0.30
C MET A 22 29.28 -37.88 0.45
N ARG A 23 28.53 -36.92 0.99
CA ARG A 23 29.07 -35.83 1.79
C ARG A 23 28.33 -35.79 3.14
N ALA A 24 29.07 -35.87 4.21
CA ALA A 24 28.52 -35.56 5.53
C ALA A 24 28.32 -34.03 5.63
N ILE A 25 27.14 -33.61 6.07
CA ILE A 25 26.76 -32.18 6.22
C ILE A 25 26.47 -31.96 7.69
N GLU A 26 27.20 -31.02 8.29
CA GLU A 26 26.86 -30.46 9.57
C GLU A 26 26.06 -29.16 9.31
N VAL A 27 24.81 -29.11 9.79
CA VAL A 27 23.87 -28.05 9.47
C VAL A 27 24.43 -26.68 9.90
N GLU A 28 25.05 -26.60 11.06
CA GLU A 28 25.62 -25.35 11.59
C GLU A 28 26.72 -24.78 10.71
N LEU A 29 27.42 -25.60 9.92
CA LEU A 29 28.50 -25.18 9.03
C LEU A 29 28.01 -24.80 7.61
N LEU A 30 26.70 -24.82 7.35
CA LEU A 30 26.14 -24.44 6.05
C LEU A 30 26.30 -22.94 5.74
N ILE A 31 26.38 -22.11 6.78
CA ILE A 31 26.51 -20.64 6.67
C ILE A 31 27.51 -20.14 7.71
N GLU A 32 28.16 -19.00 7.37
CA GLU A 32 29.12 -18.31 8.23
C GLU A 32 28.47 -17.84 9.55
N GLU A 33 29.31 -17.63 10.59
CA GLU A 33 28.84 -17.21 11.91
C GLU A 33 28.13 -15.82 11.90
N ASP A 34 28.57 -14.90 11.05
CA ASP A 34 28.00 -13.57 10.89
C ASP A 34 26.90 -13.48 9.84
N HIS A 35 26.45 -14.62 9.29
CA HIS A 35 25.42 -14.65 8.26
C HIS A 35 24.09 -14.10 8.75
N SER A 36 23.41 -13.25 7.95
CA SER A 36 22.17 -12.56 8.33
C SER A 36 21.01 -13.48 8.73
N ALA A 37 20.98 -14.74 8.25
CA ALA A 37 19.97 -15.70 8.66
C ALA A 37 20.09 -16.07 10.14
N ARG A 38 21.33 -16.13 10.70
CA ARG A 38 21.56 -16.35 12.14
C ARG A 38 21.00 -15.20 12.97
N SER A 39 21.30 -13.95 12.60
CA SER A 39 20.75 -12.77 13.29
C SER A 39 19.23 -12.72 13.27
N ILE A 40 18.60 -13.12 12.15
CA ILE A 40 17.13 -13.22 12.05
C ILE A 40 16.61 -14.33 12.98
N TRP A 41 17.22 -15.50 12.98
CA TRP A 41 16.84 -16.63 13.82
C TRP A 41 16.91 -16.29 15.32
N GLU A 42 18.02 -15.70 15.74
CA GLU A 42 18.23 -15.28 17.14
C GLU A 42 17.21 -14.22 17.57
N LEU A 43 16.96 -13.23 16.69
CA LEU A 43 15.96 -12.21 16.96
C LEU A 43 14.58 -12.84 17.13
N VAL A 44 14.14 -13.66 16.16
CA VAL A 44 12.83 -14.32 16.21
C VAL A 44 12.73 -15.22 17.45
N GLY A 45 13.84 -15.87 17.86
CA GLY A 45 13.92 -16.65 19.09
C GLY A 45 13.62 -15.86 20.38
N ARG A 46 13.87 -14.56 20.39
CA ARG A 46 13.63 -13.67 21.55
C ARG A 46 12.23 -13.06 21.57
N LEU A 47 11.50 -13.09 20.44
CA LEU A 47 10.16 -12.53 20.35
C LEU A 47 9.11 -13.50 20.92
N ASP A 48 8.04 -12.94 21.48
CA ASP A 48 6.89 -13.76 21.92
C ASP A 48 6.12 -14.27 20.70
N ARG A 49 6.03 -15.58 20.60
CA ARG A 49 5.36 -16.32 19.54
C ARG A 49 4.15 -17.11 20.05
N SER A 50 3.74 -16.89 21.30
CA SER A 50 2.65 -17.61 21.96
C SER A 50 1.36 -17.59 21.14
N GLY A 51 1.05 -16.47 20.47
CA GLY A 51 -0.10 -16.35 19.58
C GLY A 51 -0.11 -17.35 18.42
N TYR A 52 1.06 -17.67 17.87
CA TYR A 52 1.16 -18.67 16.80
C TYR A 52 1.03 -20.11 17.34
N TYR A 53 1.61 -20.39 18.51
CA TYR A 53 1.50 -21.71 19.14
C TYR A 53 0.07 -22.00 19.58
N ALA A 54 -0.68 -21.01 20.05
CA ALA A 54 -2.06 -21.18 20.49
C ALA A 54 -3.01 -21.62 19.36
N GLU A 55 -2.66 -21.36 18.11
CA GLU A 55 -3.46 -21.77 16.94
C GLU A 55 -3.16 -23.22 16.48
N ILE A 56 -2.13 -23.89 17.05
CA ILE A 56 -1.75 -25.25 16.70
C ILE A 56 -2.68 -26.24 17.40
N GLY A 57 -3.51 -26.93 16.62
CA GLY A 57 -4.51 -27.87 17.14
C GLY A 57 -3.96 -29.28 17.44
N SER A 58 -2.81 -29.69 16.88
CA SER A 58 -2.17 -30.97 17.20
C SER A 58 -1.30 -30.84 18.43
N VAL A 59 -1.58 -31.64 19.45
CA VAL A 59 -0.86 -31.63 20.73
C VAL A 59 -0.41 -33.05 21.05
N GLU A 60 0.63 -33.18 21.87
CA GLU A 60 1.13 -34.51 22.33
C GLU A 60 -0.01 -35.33 22.94
N GLY A 61 -0.04 -36.62 22.60
CA GLY A 61 -1.08 -37.55 23.06
C GLY A 61 -2.40 -37.51 22.27
N ARG A 62 -2.52 -36.67 21.24
CA ARG A 62 -3.67 -36.67 20.31
C ARG A 62 -3.24 -36.98 18.89
N ALA A 63 -4.12 -37.63 18.13
CA ALA A 63 -3.88 -37.90 16.73
C ALA A 63 -3.83 -36.57 15.94
N GLY A 64 -2.77 -36.35 15.19
CA GLY A 64 -2.57 -35.14 14.38
C GLY A 64 -1.24 -35.22 13.62
N ARG A 65 -1.03 -34.32 12.69
CA ARG A 65 0.27 -34.13 12.03
C ARG A 65 1.11 -33.17 12.83
N ASP A 66 2.41 -33.44 12.91
CA ASP A 66 3.36 -32.46 13.45
C ASP A 66 3.33 -31.18 12.62
N HIS A 67 3.38 -30.05 13.28
CA HIS A 67 3.46 -28.73 12.67
C HIS A 67 4.92 -28.25 12.63
N THR A 68 5.27 -27.55 11.58
CA THR A 68 6.55 -26.84 11.53
C THR A 68 6.54 -25.74 12.58
N ASP A 69 7.62 -25.62 13.35
CA ASP A 69 7.76 -24.57 14.37
C ASP A 69 7.55 -23.18 13.77
N PRO A 70 6.67 -22.35 14.35
CA PRO A 70 6.49 -20.96 13.96
C PRO A 70 7.78 -20.14 13.88
N GLN A 71 8.79 -20.41 14.72
CA GLN A 71 10.10 -19.75 14.64
C GLN A 71 10.77 -19.99 13.30
N VAL A 72 10.72 -21.21 12.79
CA VAL A 72 11.26 -21.58 11.47
C VAL A 72 10.53 -20.81 10.37
N LEU A 73 9.19 -20.84 10.39
CA LEU A 73 8.36 -20.20 9.35
C LEU A 73 8.51 -18.67 9.33
N ILE A 74 8.56 -18.04 10.50
CA ILE A 74 8.79 -16.59 10.64
C ILE A 74 10.19 -16.26 10.09
N SER A 75 11.22 -16.98 10.52
CA SER A 75 12.60 -16.73 10.10
C SER A 75 12.78 -16.92 8.59
N LEU A 76 12.17 -17.96 8.03
CA LEU A 76 12.17 -18.19 6.58
C LEU A 76 11.51 -17.05 5.81
N TRP A 77 10.36 -16.53 6.25
CA TRP A 77 9.69 -15.44 5.57
C TRP A 77 10.47 -14.12 5.70
N LEU A 78 10.99 -13.77 6.87
CA LEU A 78 11.81 -12.57 7.06
C LEU A 78 13.08 -12.63 6.20
N TYR A 79 13.75 -13.79 6.18
CA TYR A 79 14.93 -13.97 5.35
C TYR A 79 14.58 -13.93 3.85
N ALA A 80 13.49 -14.60 3.44
CA ALA A 80 13.04 -14.60 2.05
C ALA A 80 12.76 -13.20 1.52
N TYR A 81 11.99 -12.38 2.27
CA TYR A 81 11.75 -10.99 1.87
C TYR A 81 13.03 -10.16 1.85
N SER A 82 13.98 -10.38 2.75
CA SER A 82 15.29 -9.70 2.71
C SER A 82 16.10 -10.03 1.45
N ARG A 83 15.79 -11.17 0.82
CA ARG A 83 16.41 -11.66 -0.42
C ARG A 83 15.56 -11.41 -1.68
N GLY A 84 14.46 -10.66 -1.56
CA GLY A 84 13.58 -10.35 -2.69
C GLY A 84 12.63 -11.49 -3.08
N ILE A 85 12.41 -12.45 -2.21
CA ILE A 85 11.61 -13.63 -2.49
C ILE A 85 10.25 -13.53 -1.80
N SER A 86 9.20 -13.29 -2.56
CA SER A 86 7.82 -13.22 -2.09
C SER A 86 6.97 -14.45 -2.46
N SER A 87 7.53 -15.46 -3.12
CA SER A 87 6.82 -16.66 -3.57
C SER A 87 7.06 -17.84 -2.64
N ALA A 88 5.98 -18.38 -2.02
CA ALA A 88 6.05 -19.57 -1.17
C ALA A 88 6.64 -20.80 -1.89
N ARG A 89 6.36 -20.97 -3.18
CA ARG A 89 6.94 -22.05 -3.99
C ARG A 89 8.44 -21.86 -4.17
N GLU A 90 8.90 -20.63 -4.36
CA GLU A 90 10.32 -20.34 -4.47
C GLU A 90 11.04 -20.53 -3.13
N VAL A 91 10.45 -20.11 -2.02
CA VAL A 91 10.99 -20.38 -0.67
C VAL A 91 11.13 -21.89 -0.44
N ALA A 92 10.06 -22.66 -0.68
CA ALA A 92 10.12 -24.13 -0.54
C ALA A 92 11.22 -24.76 -1.39
N ARG A 93 11.34 -24.33 -2.66
CA ARG A 93 12.40 -24.81 -3.56
C ARG A 93 13.79 -24.49 -3.04
N ARG A 94 14.00 -23.26 -2.47
CA ARG A 94 15.29 -22.87 -1.91
C ARG A 94 15.67 -23.62 -0.65
N CYS A 95 14.72 -24.07 0.14
CA CYS A 95 14.98 -24.97 1.26
C CYS A 95 15.64 -26.28 0.83
N GLU A 96 15.50 -26.68 -0.46
CA GLU A 96 16.09 -27.91 -0.99
C GLU A 96 17.57 -27.75 -1.40
N TYR A 97 18.03 -26.54 -1.76
CA TYR A 97 19.36 -26.38 -2.36
C TYR A 97 20.17 -25.16 -1.92
N GLU A 98 19.56 -24.13 -1.28
CA GLU A 98 20.29 -22.94 -0.87
C GLU A 98 20.70 -23.02 0.61
N PRO A 99 22.01 -22.92 0.93
CA PRO A 99 22.53 -23.20 2.27
C PRO A 99 21.84 -22.43 3.39
N ALA A 100 21.52 -21.15 3.21
CA ALA A 100 20.89 -20.34 4.26
C ALA A 100 19.44 -20.77 4.54
N PHE A 101 18.68 -21.14 3.50
CA PHE A 101 17.33 -21.68 3.68
C PHE A 101 17.38 -23.10 4.29
N GLN A 102 18.36 -23.93 3.86
CA GLN A 102 18.61 -25.24 4.45
C GLN A 102 18.98 -25.15 5.92
N TRP A 103 19.81 -24.20 6.30
CA TRP A 103 20.15 -23.93 7.70
C TRP A 103 18.91 -23.55 8.52
N LEU A 104 18.07 -22.63 8.03
CA LEU A 104 16.87 -22.19 8.74
C LEU A 104 15.86 -23.32 8.95
N CYS A 105 15.71 -24.25 8.02
CA CYS A 105 14.80 -25.37 8.16
C CYS A 105 15.50 -26.68 8.59
N ALA A 106 16.77 -26.64 9.00
CA ALA A 106 17.56 -27.78 9.42
C ALA A 106 17.51 -28.97 8.42
N LEU A 107 17.56 -28.66 7.11
CA LEU A 107 17.41 -29.62 5.99
C LEU A 107 16.02 -30.30 5.89
N GLU A 108 15.07 -29.96 6.75
CA GLU A 108 13.73 -30.54 6.69
C GLU A 108 12.91 -29.91 5.56
N PRO A 109 12.25 -30.71 4.71
CA PRO A 109 11.46 -30.19 3.59
C PRO A 109 10.17 -29.54 4.07
N ILE A 110 9.95 -28.29 3.68
CA ILE A 110 8.75 -27.53 4.02
C ILE A 110 7.86 -27.37 2.80
N SER A 111 6.58 -27.77 2.94
CA SER A 111 5.60 -27.64 1.87
C SER A 111 5.34 -26.15 1.55
N TYR A 112 5.27 -25.80 0.26
CA TYR A 112 4.88 -24.45 -0.15
C TYR A 112 3.45 -24.10 0.29
N HIS A 113 2.58 -25.07 0.54
CA HIS A 113 1.25 -24.83 1.13
C HIS A 113 1.38 -24.34 2.57
N THR A 114 2.20 -25.00 3.39
CA THR A 114 2.48 -24.57 4.76
C THR A 114 3.01 -23.13 4.80
N LEU A 115 3.98 -22.82 3.95
CA LEU A 115 4.52 -21.45 3.84
C LEU A 115 3.47 -20.43 3.39
N SER A 116 2.64 -20.78 2.39
CA SER A 116 1.61 -19.88 1.87
C SER A 116 0.52 -19.60 2.89
N ASP A 117 0.02 -20.63 3.55
CA ASP A 117 -1.06 -20.51 4.53
C ASP A 117 -0.56 -19.76 5.77
N PHE A 118 0.63 -20.11 6.28
CA PHE A 118 1.25 -19.41 7.40
C PHE A 118 1.38 -17.90 7.16
N ARG A 119 1.85 -17.48 5.98
CA ARG A 119 1.99 -16.07 5.63
C ARG A 119 0.68 -15.29 5.67
N SER A 120 -0.43 -15.93 5.34
CA SER A 120 -1.70 -15.24 5.05
C SER A 120 -2.79 -15.43 6.09
N ASP A 121 -2.62 -16.32 7.05
CA ASP A 121 -3.73 -16.73 7.93
C ASP A 121 -3.54 -16.30 9.40
N HIS A 122 -2.33 -15.92 9.83
CA HIS A 122 -2.01 -15.55 11.22
C HIS A 122 -1.94 -14.03 11.44
N LYS A 123 -3.05 -13.31 11.22
CA LYS A 123 -3.07 -11.84 11.36
C LYS A 123 -2.65 -11.37 12.76
N ALA A 124 -3.27 -11.90 13.81
CA ALA A 124 -3.02 -11.48 15.18
C ALA A 124 -1.57 -11.73 15.60
N GLY A 125 -1.00 -12.87 15.21
CA GLY A 125 0.40 -13.20 15.45
C GLY A 125 1.35 -12.23 14.73
N LEU A 126 1.07 -11.91 13.47
CA LEU A 126 1.89 -10.98 12.69
C LEU A 126 1.79 -9.53 13.21
N ASP A 127 0.61 -9.08 13.59
CA ASP A 127 0.41 -7.77 14.20
C ASP A 127 1.19 -7.66 15.52
N SER A 128 1.11 -8.70 16.39
CA SER A 128 1.90 -8.77 17.62
C SER A 128 3.41 -8.74 17.35
N LEU A 129 3.88 -9.51 16.38
CA LEU A 129 5.29 -9.54 15.97
C LEU A 129 5.76 -8.16 15.51
N PHE A 130 4.94 -7.47 14.71
CA PHE A 130 5.23 -6.12 14.25
C PHE A 130 5.35 -5.13 15.41
N VAL A 131 4.39 -5.16 16.35
CA VAL A 131 4.41 -4.30 17.55
C VAL A 131 5.63 -4.56 18.41
N GLN A 132 6.02 -5.82 18.62
CA GLN A 132 7.21 -6.18 19.41
C GLN A 132 8.49 -5.64 18.77
N VAL A 133 8.65 -5.78 17.46
CA VAL A 133 9.80 -5.23 16.72
C VAL A 133 9.83 -3.70 16.83
N LEU A 134 8.70 -3.02 16.69
CA LEU A 134 8.61 -1.57 16.86
C LEU A 134 8.98 -1.16 18.30
N GLY A 135 8.51 -1.92 19.30
CA GLY A 135 8.85 -1.70 20.71
C GLY A 135 10.35 -1.78 20.98
N MET A 136 11.02 -2.81 20.42
CA MET A 136 12.48 -2.95 20.49
C MET A 136 13.21 -1.76 19.86
N LEU A 137 12.81 -1.38 18.65
CA LEU A 137 13.41 -0.25 17.92
C LEU A 137 13.18 1.09 18.65
N SER A 138 12.01 1.25 19.28
CA SER A 138 11.70 2.42 20.11
C SER A 138 12.54 2.45 21.40
N ALA A 139 12.73 1.31 22.06
CA ALA A 139 13.57 1.20 23.24
C ALA A 139 15.06 1.53 22.95
N GLU A 140 15.53 1.26 21.73
CA GLU A 140 16.86 1.66 21.26
C GLU A 140 16.91 3.13 20.79
N GLY A 141 15.81 3.90 20.90
CA GLY A 141 15.76 5.31 20.45
C GLY A 141 15.72 5.48 18.92
N LEU A 142 15.51 4.40 18.16
CA LEU A 142 15.49 4.45 16.71
C LEU A 142 14.14 4.88 16.13
N ILE A 143 13.07 4.82 16.92
CA ILE A 143 11.73 5.35 16.60
C ILE A 143 11.41 6.44 17.60
N THR A 144 11.34 7.69 17.12
CA THR A 144 11.12 8.87 17.96
C THR A 144 9.68 9.36 17.96
N LEU A 145 8.98 9.17 16.83
CA LEU A 145 7.67 9.75 16.53
C LEU A 145 7.65 11.30 16.64
N GLU A 146 8.80 11.95 16.60
CA GLU A 146 8.86 13.42 16.50
C GLU A 146 8.32 13.87 15.14
N ARG A 147 8.73 13.18 14.07
CA ARG A 147 8.22 13.42 12.73
C ARG A 147 8.07 12.11 11.99
N VAL A 148 6.88 11.94 11.35
CA VAL A 148 6.63 10.82 10.45
C VAL A 148 6.23 11.34 9.08
N THR A 149 6.47 10.52 8.05
CA THR A 149 5.94 10.76 6.70
C THR A 149 4.86 9.74 6.39
N LEU A 150 3.76 10.19 5.82
CA LEU A 150 2.71 9.33 5.28
C LEU A 150 2.75 9.40 3.76
N ASP A 151 2.84 8.24 3.12
CA ASP A 151 2.82 8.15 1.66
C ASP A 151 2.20 6.84 1.20
N GLY A 152 1.60 6.85 0.00
CA GLY A 152 0.92 5.72 -0.61
C GLY A 152 1.64 5.21 -1.87
N THR A 153 1.64 3.90 -2.05
CA THR A 153 2.17 3.30 -3.28
C THR A 153 1.23 2.22 -3.82
N LYS A 154 1.04 2.22 -5.15
CA LYS A 154 0.21 1.21 -5.81
C LYS A 154 1.05 -0.04 -6.04
N ILE A 155 0.55 -1.18 -5.51
CA ILE A 155 1.13 -2.52 -5.72
C ILE A 155 0.10 -3.36 -6.47
N LYS A 156 0.53 -4.04 -7.52
CA LYS A 156 -0.37 -4.86 -8.37
C LYS A 156 -1.04 -5.95 -7.55
N ALA A 157 -2.35 -6.11 -7.72
CA ALA A 157 -3.11 -7.20 -7.11
C ALA A 157 -2.85 -8.54 -7.83
N HIS A 158 -3.21 -9.64 -7.19
CA HIS A 158 -3.16 -10.98 -7.81
C HIS A 158 -4.39 -11.24 -8.68
N ALA A 159 -4.69 -10.28 -9.57
CA ALA A 159 -5.79 -10.34 -10.54
C ALA A 159 -5.35 -9.75 -11.87
N GLY A 160 -5.81 -10.33 -12.97
CA GLY A 160 -5.62 -9.76 -14.29
C GLY A 160 -6.73 -8.76 -14.65
N GLY A 161 -6.44 -7.76 -15.48
CA GLY A 161 -7.46 -6.82 -15.97
C GLY A 161 -8.62 -7.50 -16.68
N ASN A 162 -8.36 -8.63 -17.32
CA ASN A 162 -9.36 -9.46 -17.99
C ASN A 162 -10.31 -10.21 -17.02
N THR A 163 -10.10 -10.16 -15.70
CA THR A 163 -11.00 -10.75 -14.71
C THR A 163 -12.10 -9.78 -14.27
N PHE A 164 -11.99 -8.50 -14.62
CA PHE A 164 -12.99 -7.48 -14.30
C PHE A 164 -14.20 -7.58 -15.21
N ARG A 165 -15.36 -7.78 -14.61
CA ARG A 165 -16.62 -8.02 -15.30
C ARG A 165 -17.72 -7.07 -14.82
N ARG A 166 -18.69 -6.82 -15.68
CA ARG A 166 -19.95 -6.13 -15.36
C ARG A 166 -20.87 -7.06 -14.60
N GLN A 167 -21.90 -6.50 -13.98
CA GLN A 167 -22.89 -7.23 -13.18
C GLN A 167 -23.46 -8.43 -13.92
N GLU A 168 -24.02 -8.23 -15.12
CA GLU A 168 -24.66 -9.29 -15.94
C GLU A 168 -23.73 -10.50 -16.17
N THR A 169 -22.46 -10.23 -16.48
CA THR A 169 -21.46 -11.30 -16.71
C THR A 169 -21.11 -12.02 -15.40
N LEU A 170 -21.03 -11.29 -14.26
CA LEU A 170 -20.77 -11.89 -12.94
C LEU A 170 -21.95 -12.77 -12.50
N GLU A 171 -23.18 -12.34 -12.74
CA GLU A 171 -24.39 -13.12 -12.44
C GLU A 171 -24.41 -14.42 -13.25
N ALA A 172 -24.13 -14.36 -14.56
CA ALA A 172 -24.03 -15.55 -15.40
C ALA A 172 -22.94 -16.51 -14.91
N HIS A 173 -21.76 -15.99 -14.57
CA HIS A 173 -20.68 -16.81 -14.02
C HIS A 173 -21.02 -17.40 -12.65
N LEU A 174 -21.76 -16.67 -11.81
CA LEU A 174 -22.20 -17.15 -10.50
C LEU A 174 -23.19 -18.31 -10.64
N GLN A 175 -24.13 -18.24 -11.58
CA GLN A 175 -25.04 -19.35 -11.87
C GLN A 175 -24.29 -20.62 -12.27
N LEU A 176 -23.30 -20.48 -13.17
CA LEU A 176 -22.43 -21.61 -13.56
C LEU A 176 -21.63 -22.16 -12.39
N ALA A 177 -21.10 -21.29 -11.51
CA ALA A 177 -20.34 -21.73 -10.34
C ALA A 177 -21.22 -22.46 -9.32
N ARG A 178 -22.45 -22.00 -9.10
CA ARG A 178 -23.43 -22.67 -8.24
C ARG A 178 -23.81 -24.04 -8.77
N GLU A 179 -24.07 -24.14 -10.07
CA GLU A 179 -24.36 -25.42 -10.71
C GLU A 179 -23.18 -26.38 -10.61
N GLN A 180 -21.95 -25.90 -10.81
CA GLN A 180 -20.75 -26.72 -10.64
C GLN A 180 -20.61 -27.25 -9.20
N VAL A 181 -20.89 -26.43 -8.17
CA VAL A 181 -20.88 -26.89 -6.77
C VAL A 181 -21.93 -27.94 -6.53
N ARG A 182 -23.16 -27.76 -7.02
CA ARG A 182 -24.27 -28.71 -6.94
C ARG A 182 -23.92 -30.07 -7.56
N LEU A 183 -23.44 -30.04 -8.80
CA LEU A 183 -23.03 -31.27 -9.50
C LEU A 183 -21.89 -32.01 -8.77
N MET A 184 -20.92 -31.28 -8.20
CA MET A 184 -19.85 -31.88 -7.42
C MET A 184 -20.34 -32.49 -6.10
N GLU A 185 -21.40 -31.96 -5.51
CA GLU A 185 -22.02 -32.52 -4.30
C GLU A 185 -22.81 -33.81 -4.62
N GLU A 186 -23.50 -33.83 -5.76
CA GLU A 186 -24.25 -35.01 -6.26
C GLU A 186 -23.34 -36.13 -6.74
N GLN A 187 -22.27 -35.83 -7.48
CA GLN A 187 -21.32 -36.81 -8.03
C GLN A 187 -20.37 -37.42 -7.00
N ALA A 188 -20.22 -36.78 -5.86
CA ALA A 188 -19.30 -37.26 -4.81
C ALA A 188 -19.61 -38.67 -4.28
N ALA A 189 -20.80 -39.22 -4.53
CA ALA A 189 -21.20 -40.55 -4.21
C ALA A 189 -20.74 -41.59 -5.26
N GLN A 190 -20.29 -41.18 -6.45
CA GLN A 190 -20.05 -42.06 -7.61
C GLN A 190 -18.59 -42.07 -8.11
N GLU A 191 -17.71 -41.15 -7.69
CA GLU A 191 -16.32 -41.04 -8.21
C GLU A 191 -15.37 -42.04 -7.52
N GLN A 192 -15.19 -43.22 -8.12
CA GLN A 192 -14.22 -44.24 -7.68
C GLN A 192 -12.75 -43.98 -8.07
N ALA A 193 -12.50 -43.04 -9.01
CA ALA A 193 -11.18 -42.80 -9.60
C ALA A 193 -10.31 -41.74 -8.86
N MET A 194 -10.86 -40.97 -7.95
CA MET A 194 -10.16 -39.88 -7.26
C MET A 194 -9.98 -40.15 -5.76
N THR A 195 -8.84 -39.71 -5.20
CA THR A 195 -8.63 -39.76 -3.76
C THR A 195 -9.55 -38.78 -3.03
N ARG A 196 -9.96 -39.13 -1.79
CA ARG A 196 -10.76 -38.19 -0.93
C ARG A 196 -10.16 -36.81 -0.80
N ARG A 197 -8.82 -36.72 -0.80
CA ARG A 197 -8.08 -35.46 -0.73
C ARG A 197 -8.27 -34.61 -2.00
N GLN A 198 -8.23 -35.21 -3.18
CA GLN A 198 -8.44 -34.54 -4.46
C GLN A 198 -9.87 -34.02 -4.59
N ILE A 199 -10.85 -34.83 -4.19
CA ILE A 199 -12.27 -34.41 -4.17
C ILE A 199 -12.48 -33.22 -3.24
N ALA A 200 -11.93 -33.27 -2.01
CA ALA A 200 -12.01 -32.17 -1.06
C ALA A 200 -11.35 -30.89 -1.57
N ALA A 201 -10.21 -30.99 -2.27
CA ALA A 201 -9.52 -29.84 -2.86
C ALA A 201 -10.35 -29.20 -3.99
N ARG A 202 -10.95 -30.00 -4.89
CA ARG A 202 -11.83 -29.52 -5.97
C ARG A 202 -13.08 -28.82 -5.41
N ARG A 203 -13.72 -29.40 -4.39
CA ARG A 203 -14.88 -28.80 -3.72
C ARG A 203 -14.54 -27.46 -3.08
N ARG A 204 -13.39 -27.39 -2.39
CA ARG A 204 -12.91 -26.14 -1.80
C ARG A 204 -12.70 -25.07 -2.88
N ALA A 205 -12.04 -25.42 -3.98
CA ALA A 205 -11.80 -24.49 -5.09
C ALA A 205 -13.10 -23.99 -5.75
N ALA A 206 -14.10 -24.88 -5.94
CA ALA A 206 -15.40 -24.50 -6.51
C ALA A 206 -16.18 -23.56 -5.56
N ARG A 207 -16.25 -23.86 -4.28
CA ARG A 207 -16.88 -22.99 -3.26
C ARG A 207 -16.17 -21.65 -3.14
N GLN A 208 -14.84 -21.65 -3.20
CA GLN A 208 -14.07 -20.39 -3.19
C GLN A 208 -14.36 -19.54 -4.42
N ARG A 209 -14.46 -20.15 -5.61
CA ARG A 209 -14.86 -19.43 -6.83
C ARG A 209 -16.26 -18.83 -6.72
N GLN A 210 -17.23 -19.58 -6.21
CA GLN A 210 -18.58 -19.08 -5.95
C GLN A 210 -18.55 -17.87 -5.01
N SER A 211 -17.88 -17.99 -3.87
CA SER A 211 -17.73 -16.92 -2.87
C SER A 211 -17.10 -15.66 -3.44
N HIS A 212 -16.07 -15.79 -4.29
CA HIS A 212 -15.44 -14.65 -4.97
C HIS A 212 -16.41 -13.95 -5.94
N LEU A 213 -17.21 -14.70 -6.68
CA LEU A 213 -18.20 -14.11 -7.60
C LEU A 213 -19.34 -13.40 -6.84
N GLU A 214 -19.79 -13.95 -5.71
CA GLU A 214 -20.75 -13.31 -4.82
C GLU A 214 -20.17 -12.01 -4.22
N ALA A 215 -18.89 -12.02 -3.79
CA ALA A 215 -18.22 -10.83 -3.31
C ALA A 215 -18.04 -9.78 -4.44
N ALA A 216 -17.72 -10.21 -5.66
CA ALA A 216 -17.60 -9.31 -6.81
C ALA A 216 -18.93 -8.62 -7.16
N LEU A 217 -20.05 -9.32 -7.06
CA LEU A 217 -21.37 -8.72 -7.26
C LEU A 217 -21.68 -7.67 -6.20
N ARG A 218 -21.45 -7.98 -4.91
CA ARG A 218 -21.61 -6.99 -3.83
C ARG A 218 -20.75 -5.75 -4.04
N GLU A 219 -19.52 -5.93 -4.55
CA GLU A 219 -18.63 -4.83 -4.85
C GLU A 219 -19.12 -3.96 -6.02
N VAL A 220 -19.63 -4.57 -7.10
CA VAL A 220 -20.27 -3.84 -8.21
C VAL A 220 -21.44 -3.00 -7.69
N GLU A 221 -22.32 -3.58 -6.88
CA GLU A 221 -23.46 -2.87 -6.29
C GLU A 221 -23.02 -1.71 -5.38
N ARG A 222 -21.95 -1.89 -4.60
CA ARG A 222 -21.37 -0.84 -3.78
C ARG A 222 -20.84 0.31 -4.64
N LEU A 223 -20.06 -0.01 -5.65
CA LEU A 223 -19.49 0.98 -6.59
C LEU A 223 -20.56 1.75 -7.35
N GLN A 224 -21.66 1.10 -7.73
CA GLN A 224 -22.80 1.75 -8.38
C GLN A 224 -23.52 2.72 -7.43
N ARG A 225 -23.69 2.33 -6.15
CA ARG A 225 -24.32 3.20 -5.13
C ARG A 225 -23.48 4.42 -4.78
N GLU A 226 -22.17 4.28 -4.70
CA GLU A 226 -21.27 5.38 -4.37
C GLU A 226 -21.13 6.41 -5.48
N LYS A 227 -21.30 6.00 -6.74
CA LYS A 227 -21.24 6.90 -7.90
C LYS A 227 -22.63 7.41 -8.32
N LYS A 228 -23.37 7.96 -7.39
CA LYS A 228 -24.67 8.62 -7.64
C LYS A 228 -24.58 9.91 -8.47
N ASP A 229 -23.45 10.25 -9.06
CA ASP A 229 -23.32 11.41 -9.93
C ASP A 229 -23.72 11.07 -11.37
N ASP A 230 -24.59 11.88 -11.93
CA ASP A 230 -25.29 11.90 -13.20
C ASP A 230 -24.49 11.64 -14.49
N ARG A 231 -23.46 10.80 -14.46
CA ARG A 231 -22.79 10.36 -15.68
C ARG A 231 -23.31 9.00 -16.08
N ASP A 232 -24.31 8.98 -16.93
CA ASP A 232 -24.90 7.80 -17.60
C ASP A 232 -23.91 6.81 -18.24
N SER A 233 -22.62 7.12 -18.25
CA SER A 233 -21.58 6.33 -18.92
C SER A 233 -20.73 5.44 -17.98
N PHE A 234 -20.89 5.54 -16.65
CA PHE A 234 -20.08 4.73 -15.72
C PHE A 234 -20.72 3.36 -15.47
N VAL A 235 -20.07 2.32 -15.97
CA VAL A 235 -20.44 0.92 -15.67
C VAL A 235 -19.45 0.34 -14.66
N ALA A 236 -19.92 0.07 -13.45
CA ALA A 236 -19.12 -0.58 -12.41
C ALA A 236 -18.65 -1.97 -12.85
N ARG A 237 -17.43 -2.32 -12.47
CA ARG A 237 -16.82 -3.63 -12.74
C ARG A 237 -16.03 -4.07 -11.51
N ALA A 238 -16.09 -5.36 -11.20
CA ALA A 238 -15.26 -5.98 -10.18
C ALA A 238 -14.59 -7.25 -10.69
N SER A 239 -13.49 -7.63 -10.05
CA SER A 239 -12.78 -8.85 -10.42
C SER A 239 -13.47 -10.09 -9.83
N GLY A 240 -13.78 -11.07 -10.67
CA GLY A 240 -14.24 -12.39 -10.19
C GLY A 240 -13.14 -13.22 -9.51
N THR A 241 -11.89 -12.75 -9.53
CA THR A 241 -10.74 -13.45 -8.93
C THR A 241 -10.28 -12.81 -7.63
N ASP A 242 -10.24 -11.49 -7.57
CA ASP A 242 -9.90 -10.68 -6.41
C ASP A 242 -10.90 -9.51 -6.33
N PRO A 243 -12.05 -9.71 -5.70
CA PRO A 243 -13.16 -8.76 -5.72
C PRO A 243 -12.84 -7.39 -5.11
N GLU A 244 -11.95 -7.36 -4.12
CA GLU A 244 -11.56 -6.14 -3.41
C GLU A 244 -10.49 -5.32 -4.17
N ALA A 245 -9.83 -5.91 -5.18
CA ALA A 245 -8.85 -5.19 -5.98
C ALA A 245 -9.51 -4.15 -6.87
N HIS A 246 -8.98 -2.94 -6.90
CA HIS A 246 -9.46 -1.87 -7.77
C HIS A 246 -8.48 -1.57 -8.90
N VAL A 247 -9.01 -1.09 -10.01
CA VAL A 247 -8.19 -0.64 -11.14
C VAL A 247 -7.65 0.74 -10.83
N MET A 248 -6.33 0.87 -10.70
CA MET A 248 -5.65 2.09 -10.32
C MET A 248 -4.58 2.45 -11.35
N ARG A 249 -4.31 3.76 -11.50
CA ARG A 249 -3.17 4.23 -12.28
C ARG A 249 -1.89 3.89 -11.52
N ASN A 250 -0.97 3.19 -12.18
CA ASN A 250 0.32 2.81 -11.61
C ASN A 250 1.41 3.80 -12.06
N GLY A 251 2.41 4.05 -11.21
CA GLY A 251 3.56 4.90 -11.52
C GLY A 251 4.43 4.39 -12.68
N GLU A 252 4.37 3.10 -13.01
CA GLU A 252 5.05 2.49 -14.16
C GLU A 252 4.32 2.75 -15.50
N GLY A 253 3.22 3.47 -15.49
CA GLY A 253 2.35 3.72 -16.63
C GLY A 253 1.21 2.70 -16.75
N GLY A 254 0.08 3.18 -17.29
CA GLY A 254 -1.12 2.37 -17.45
C GLY A 254 -1.98 2.24 -16.19
N THR A 255 -3.08 1.50 -16.36
CA THR A 255 -4.09 1.30 -15.33
C THR A 255 -4.25 -0.21 -15.11
N VAL A 256 -3.96 -0.67 -13.90
CA VAL A 256 -3.93 -2.10 -13.55
C VAL A 256 -4.62 -2.37 -12.23
N PRO A 257 -5.15 -3.59 -12.02
CA PRO A 257 -5.67 -4.00 -10.72
C PRO A 257 -4.59 -3.88 -9.64
N SER A 258 -4.89 -3.15 -8.57
CA SER A 258 -3.92 -2.82 -7.53
C SER A 258 -4.58 -2.62 -6.18
N TYR A 259 -3.77 -2.63 -5.15
CA TYR A 259 -4.05 -2.05 -3.84
C TYR A 259 -3.16 -0.84 -3.63
N ASN A 260 -3.65 0.14 -2.91
CA ASN A 260 -2.87 1.30 -2.50
C ASN A 260 -2.30 1.03 -1.09
N VAL A 261 -1.00 0.84 -0.99
CA VAL A 261 -0.32 0.55 0.27
C VAL A 261 0.14 1.84 0.90
N GLN A 262 -0.41 2.13 2.07
CA GLN A 262 -0.08 3.28 2.89
C GLN A 262 1.04 2.93 3.86
N LEU A 263 2.12 3.70 3.86
CA LEU A 263 3.22 3.57 4.80
C LEU A 263 3.32 4.83 5.66
N LEU A 264 3.37 4.64 6.99
CA LEU A 264 3.77 5.67 7.92
C LEU A 264 5.21 5.38 8.35
N THR A 265 6.12 6.30 8.06
CA THR A 265 7.57 6.10 8.25
C THR A 265 8.11 7.15 9.22
N ASP A 266 8.79 6.72 10.28
CA ASP A 266 9.51 7.61 11.19
C ASP A 266 10.69 8.26 10.47
N ALA A 267 10.79 9.58 10.53
CA ALA A 267 11.75 10.35 9.76
C ALA A 267 13.20 10.30 10.30
N ALA A 268 13.38 9.94 11.57
CA ALA A 268 14.71 9.93 12.20
C ALA A 268 15.62 8.89 11.54
N HIS A 269 15.13 7.67 11.37
CA HIS A 269 15.92 6.57 10.81
C HIS A 269 15.26 5.87 9.62
N GLY A 270 14.13 6.39 9.13
CA GLY A 270 13.41 5.85 7.99
C GLY A 270 12.76 4.49 8.26
N LEU A 271 12.32 4.23 9.50
CA LEU A 271 11.68 2.97 9.91
C LEU A 271 10.17 3.04 9.69
N ILE A 272 9.59 1.98 9.13
CA ILE A 272 8.15 1.89 8.91
C ILE A 272 7.46 1.59 10.24
N VAL A 273 6.57 2.48 10.67
CA VAL A 273 5.84 2.35 11.94
C VAL A 273 4.39 1.93 11.75
N ASN A 274 3.85 2.04 10.53
CA ASN A 274 2.54 1.49 10.16
C ASN A 274 2.49 1.14 8.68
N VAL A 275 1.75 0.11 8.34
CA VAL A 275 1.51 -0.35 6.96
C VAL A 275 0.08 -0.86 6.81
N GLU A 276 -0.61 -0.43 5.75
CA GLU A 276 -1.97 -0.87 5.45
C GLU A 276 -2.21 -0.87 3.94
N ALA A 277 -2.83 -1.90 3.42
CA ALA A 277 -3.34 -1.92 2.05
C ALA A 277 -4.78 -1.41 2.03
N THR A 278 -5.09 -0.45 1.16
CA THR A 278 -6.43 0.07 0.94
C THR A 278 -6.89 -0.15 -0.49
N THR A 279 -8.18 -0.17 -0.69
CA THR A 279 -8.83 -0.23 -2.00
C THR A 279 -9.04 1.14 -2.63
N ASP A 280 -8.79 2.22 -1.88
CA ASP A 280 -8.92 3.58 -2.36
C ASP A 280 -7.81 3.92 -3.37
N ALA A 281 -8.20 4.34 -4.56
CA ALA A 281 -7.25 4.73 -5.60
C ALA A 281 -6.55 6.06 -5.31
N VAL A 282 -7.10 6.86 -4.39
CA VAL A 282 -6.66 8.20 -3.98
C VAL A 282 -6.36 8.23 -2.48
N ASP A 283 -5.50 9.17 -2.07
CA ASP A 283 -4.93 9.19 -0.72
C ASP A 283 -5.66 10.13 0.26
N HIS A 284 -6.60 10.95 -0.23
CA HIS A 284 -7.23 12.04 0.53
C HIS A 284 -8.00 11.60 1.79
N ARG A 285 -8.32 10.32 1.97
CA ARG A 285 -8.99 9.78 3.17
C ARG A 285 -8.06 8.99 4.08
N GLN A 286 -6.75 8.92 3.76
CA GLN A 286 -5.87 7.96 4.43
C GLN A 286 -5.13 8.52 5.65
N LEU A 287 -5.10 9.86 5.84
CA LEU A 287 -4.41 10.47 6.98
C LEU A 287 -5.01 10.05 8.32
N VAL A 288 -6.32 10.18 8.47
CA VAL A 288 -7.02 9.89 9.73
C VAL A 288 -6.83 8.42 10.15
N PRO A 289 -7.12 7.43 9.28
CA PRO A 289 -6.87 6.03 9.62
C PRO A 289 -5.39 5.72 9.95
N ALA A 290 -4.45 6.41 9.31
CA ALA A 290 -3.03 6.20 9.58
C ALA A 290 -2.62 6.71 10.98
N LEU A 291 -3.14 7.87 11.41
CA LEU A 291 -2.91 8.42 12.75
C LEU A 291 -3.55 7.55 13.83
N GLU A 292 -4.78 7.09 13.63
CA GLU A 292 -5.48 6.18 14.54
C GLU A 292 -4.72 4.87 14.73
N ARG A 293 -4.28 4.24 13.64
CA ARG A 293 -3.49 3.00 13.71
C ARG A 293 -2.14 3.23 14.39
N CYS A 294 -1.49 4.37 14.15
CA CYS A 294 -0.25 4.72 14.84
C CYS A 294 -0.46 4.78 16.36
N ALA A 295 -1.52 5.45 16.81
CA ALA A 295 -1.87 5.54 18.23
C ALA A 295 -2.23 4.18 18.84
N GLN A 296 -2.97 3.32 18.10
CA GLN A 296 -3.28 1.96 18.52
C GLN A 296 -2.04 1.07 18.66
N THR A 297 -1.09 1.20 17.72
CA THR A 297 0.11 0.35 17.67
C THR A 297 1.19 0.80 18.66
N LEU A 298 1.41 2.11 18.79
CA LEU A 298 2.52 2.69 19.56
C LEU A 298 2.07 3.45 20.82
N GLY A 299 0.76 3.44 21.12
CA GLY A 299 0.18 4.08 22.32
C GLY A 299 0.14 5.60 22.28
N ARG A 300 0.60 6.24 21.19
CA ARG A 300 0.62 7.71 21.04
C ARG A 300 0.59 8.12 19.57
N HIS A 301 0.12 9.34 19.33
CA HIS A 301 0.25 10.00 18.03
C HIS A 301 1.69 10.51 17.81
N PRO A 302 2.14 10.66 16.55
CA PRO A 302 3.37 11.38 16.23
C PRO A 302 3.20 12.88 16.55
N GLN A 303 4.30 13.59 16.84
CA GLN A 303 4.22 15.04 17.03
C GLN A 303 3.97 15.77 15.72
N GLN A 304 4.63 15.33 14.64
CA GLN A 304 4.52 15.93 13.32
C GLN A 304 4.21 14.84 12.28
N VAL A 305 3.32 15.12 11.34
CA VAL A 305 3.09 14.29 10.16
C VAL A 305 3.30 15.12 8.89
N VAL A 306 4.05 14.56 7.94
CA VAL A 306 4.30 15.17 6.63
C VAL A 306 3.72 14.25 5.57
N ALA A 307 2.84 14.78 4.70
CA ALA A 307 2.24 14.02 3.60
C ALA A 307 2.14 14.90 2.34
N ASP A 308 1.86 14.30 1.18
CA ASP A 308 1.72 15.08 -0.04
C ASP A 308 0.37 15.83 -0.13
N GLY A 309 0.17 16.56 -1.24
CA GLY A 309 -1.03 17.37 -1.44
C GLY A 309 -2.31 16.54 -1.52
N ASP A 310 -2.23 15.28 -1.93
CA ASP A 310 -3.41 14.41 -2.06
C ASP A 310 -4.02 14.04 -0.70
N TYR A 311 -3.24 14.09 0.39
CA TYR A 311 -3.75 13.93 1.76
C TYR A 311 -4.33 15.22 2.33
N THR A 312 -4.04 16.39 1.70
CA THR A 312 -4.34 17.70 2.29
C THR A 312 -5.76 18.14 1.93
N ASN A 313 -6.64 18.11 2.91
CA ASN A 313 -8.02 18.60 2.82
C ASN A 313 -8.50 19.08 4.20
N HIS A 314 -9.67 19.70 4.25
CA HIS A 314 -10.23 20.24 5.50
C HIS A 314 -10.39 19.19 6.61
N ALA A 315 -10.84 17.96 6.25
CA ALA A 315 -11.01 16.87 7.23
C ALA A 315 -9.69 16.41 7.81
N SER A 316 -8.69 16.22 6.95
CA SER A 316 -7.35 15.81 7.37
C SER A 316 -6.70 16.83 8.30
N VAL A 317 -6.81 18.14 7.95
CA VAL A 317 -6.27 19.24 8.77
C VAL A 317 -6.99 19.31 10.12
N GLN A 318 -8.31 19.23 10.12
CA GLN A 318 -9.11 19.28 11.35
C GLN A 318 -8.82 18.06 12.25
N ALA A 319 -8.73 16.86 11.66
CA ALA A 319 -8.44 15.65 12.41
C ALA A 319 -7.04 15.67 13.03
N ALA A 320 -6.03 16.10 12.28
CA ALA A 320 -4.68 16.27 12.82
C ALA A 320 -4.66 17.26 13.99
N ALA A 321 -5.34 18.40 13.87
CA ALA A 321 -5.47 19.39 14.95
C ALA A 321 -6.17 18.81 16.18
N ASN A 322 -7.23 18.03 16.00
CA ASN A 322 -7.96 17.37 17.10
C ASN A 322 -7.10 16.35 17.84
N CYS A 323 -6.18 15.67 17.14
CA CYS A 323 -5.22 14.73 17.72
C CYS A 323 -3.96 15.41 18.31
N GLY A 324 -3.84 16.75 18.22
CA GLY A 324 -2.65 17.48 18.63
C GLY A 324 -1.42 17.20 17.74
N VAL A 325 -1.63 16.77 16.51
CA VAL A 325 -0.58 16.45 15.54
C VAL A 325 -0.34 17.66 14.63
N ASP A 326 0.91 18.07 14.51
CA ASP A 326 1.30 19.16 13.62
C ASP A 326 1.46 18.65 12.18
N PHE A 327 0.46 18.92 11.33
CA PHE A 327 0.38 18.41 9.96
C PHE A 327 1.06 19.35 8.96
N TYR A 328 1.93 18.80 8.11
CA TYR A 328 2.60 19.47 6.99
C TYR A 328 2.18 18.82 5.67
N GLY A 329 1.64 19.61 4.74
CA GLY A 329 1.17 19.15 3.44
C GLY A 329 1.01 20.31 2.48
N SER A 330 1.00 20.03 1.18
CA SER A 330 0.74 21.07 0.19
C SER A 330 -0.75 21.23 0.01
N TRP A 331 -1.27 22.46 0.25
CA TRP A 331 -2.67 22.73 -0.11
C TRP A 331 -2.80 22.72 -1.63
N PRO A 332 -3.76 22.02 -2.21
CA PRO A 332 -3.93 21.99 -3.66
C PRO A 332 -4.11 23.40 -4.18
N ALA A 333 -3.22 23.84 -5.06
CA ALA A 333 -3.38 25.12 -5.73
C ALA A 333 -4.58 25.00 -6.67
N SER A 334 -5.56 25.88 -6.49
CA SER A 334 -6.72 25.93 -7.37
C SER A 334 -6.35 26.36 -8.80
N TRP A 335 -5.16 26.91 -8.98
CA TRP A 335 -4.68 27.43 -10.26
C TRP A 335 -3.17 27.76 -10.21
N ARG A 336 -2.46 27.56 -11.33
CA ARG A 336 -1.06 27.96 -11.54
C ARG A 336 -1.00 29.20 -12.44
N PRO A 337 -0.17 30.21 -12.11
CA PRO A 337 0.02 31.38 -12.97
C PRO A 337 0.39 30.98 -14.40
N GLY A 338 -0.30 31.58 -15.39
CA GLY A 338 -0.05 31.31 -16.81
C GLY A 338 -0.80 30.13 -17.43
N GLU A 339 -1.48 29.30 -16.65
CA GLU A 339 -2.36 28.26 -17.18
C GLU A 339 -3.78 28.78 -17.39
N ARG A 340 -4.42 28.36 -18.49
CA ARG A 340 -5.87 28.51 -18.65
C ARG A 340 -6.56 27.55 -17.70
N ASP A 341 -7.65 27.98 -17.08
CA ASP A 341 -8.43 27.07 -16.25
C ASP A 341 -9.01 25.92 -17.11
N ALA A 342 -9.58 24.90 -16.44
CA ALA A 342 -10.20 23.75 -17.11
C ALA A 342 -11.32 24.11 -18.10
N GLN A 343 -11.78 25.37 -18.11
CA GLN A 343 -12.82 25.93 -18.99
C GLN A 343 -12.24 26.85 -20.07
N GLY A 344 -10.91 26.96 -20.17
CA GLY A 344 -10.21 27.72 -21.20
C GLY A 344 -10.17 29.27 -21.00
N ARG A 345 -10.50 29.75 -19.78
CA ARG A 345 -10.50 31.18 -19.47
C ARG A 345 -9.09 31.69 -19.22
N SER A 346 -8.83 32.92 -19.66
CA SER A 346 -7.57 33.61 -19.40
C SER A 346 -7.49 34.12 -17.94
N GLU A 347 -6.29 34.47 -17.51
CA GLU A 347 -6.01 35.02 -16.17
C GLU A 347 -6.90 36.21 -15.79
N ALA A 348 -7.24 37.07 -16.75
CA ALA A 348 -8.13 38.22 -16.57
C ALA A 348 -9.57 37.87 -16.12
N PHE A 349 -9.95 36.59 -16.18
CA PHE A 349 -11.28 36.09 -15.79
C PHE A 349 -11.22 34.99 -14.76
N LEU A 350 -10.09 34.77 -14.11
CA LEU A 350 -9.95 33.88 -12.97
C LEU A 350 -10.49 34.54 -11.69
N ALA A 351 -10.58 33.74 -10.62
CA ALA A 351 -11.12 34.21 -9.34
C ALA A 351 -10.37 35.43 -8.78
N SER A 352 -9.06 35.52 -9.01
CA SER A 352 -8.20 36.66 -8.61
C SER A 352 -8.57 38.00 -9.28
N ALA A 353 -9.20 37.96 -10.44
CA ALA A 353 -9.63 39.14 -11.15
C ALA A 353 -11.01 39.71 -10.68
N PHE A 354 -11.60 39.06 -9.66
CA PHE A 354 -12.89 39.47 -9.08
C PHE A 354 -12.67 39.90 -7.62
N PRO A 355 -12.34 41.18 -7.36
CA PRO A 355 -12.16 41.66 -6.00
C PRO A 355 -13.45 41.49 -5.19
N TYR A 356 -13.30 41.05 -3.94
CA TYR A 356 -14.37 40.88 -2.97
C TYR A 356 -14.41 42.10 -2.06
N ASP A 357 -15.58 42.72 -1.97
CA ASP A 357 -15.90 43.79 -1.03
C ASP A 357 -16.60 43.17 0.20
N ALA A 358 -15.91 43.19 1.34
CA ALA A 358 -16.41 42.57 2.57
C ALA A 358 -17.51 43.43 3.25
N GLU A 359 -17.53 44.75 3.03
CA GLU A 359 -18.53 45.65 3.62
C GLU A 359 -19.87 45.47 2.90
N ARG A 360 -19.82 45.26 1.59
CA ARG A 360 -21.02 45.11 0.74
C ARG A 360 -21.38 43.64 0.49
N ASP A 361 -20.59 42.70 0.96
CA ASP A 361 -20.73 41.26 0.72
C ASP A 361 -20.95 40.95 -0.79
N CYS A 362 -20.06 41.43 -1.65
CA CYS A 362 -20.18 41.27 -3.10
C CYS A 362 -18.82 41.14 -3.79
N PHE A 363 -18.82 40.62 -5.02
CA PHE A 363 -17.66 40.65 -5.92
C PHE A 363 -17.89 41.65 -7.04
N THR A 364 -16.82 42.26 -7.56
CA THR A 364 -16.87 43.07 -8.77
C THR A 364 -16.20 42.30 -9.92
N CYS A 365 -16.87 42.22 -11.08
CA CYS A 365 -16.29 41.55 -12.25
C CYS A 365 -15.37 42.48 -13.04
N PRO A 366 -14.51 41.98 -13.96
CA PRO A 366 -13.65 42.82 -14.81
C PRO A 366 -14.38 43.80 -15.72
N ALA A 367 -15.70 43.60 -15.94
CA ALA A 367 -16.55 44.58 -16.67
C ALA A 367 -17.20 45.61 -15.74
N GLY A 368 -16.88 45.61 -14.43
CA GLY A 368 -17.43 46.56 -13.47
C GLY A 368 -18.77 46.16 -12.85
N GLU A 369 -19.33 45.00 -13.20
CA GLU A 369 -20.62 44.57 -12.66
C GLU A 369 -20.48 43.88 -11.29
N THR A 370 -21.48 44.12 -10.43
CA THR A 370 -21.52 43.55 -9.07
C THR A 370 -22.17 42.15 -9.05
N LEU A 371 -21.48 41.19 -8.48
CA LEU A 371 -22.03 39.87 -8.17
C LEU A 371 -22.52 39.86 -6.73
N THR A 372 -23.81 39.68 -6.55
CA THR A 372 -24.46 39.66 -5.23
C THR A 372 -24.59 38.24 -4.69
N HIS A 373 -24.60 38.12 -3.36
CA HIS A 373 -24.83 36.84 -2.66
C HIS A 373 -26.20 36.25 -3.05
N GLN A 374 -26.20 34.98 -3.45
CA GLN A 374 -27.42 34.30 -3.89
C GLN A 374 -27.78 33.12 -2.98
N ALA A 375 -26.79 32.41 -2.49
CA ALA A 375 -27.01 31.23 -1.66
C ALA A 375 -25.81 30.90 -0.78
N THR A 376 -26.04 30.29 0.36
CA THR A 376 -25.02 29.64 1.18
C THR A 376 -25.26 28.15 1.17
N GLN A 377 -24.26 27.41 0.75
CA GLN A 377 -24.26 25.93 0.73
C GLN A 377 -23.38 25.43 1.87
N ASN A 378 -23.95 24.61 2.74
CA ASN A 378 -23.16 23.88 3.72
C ASN A 378 -22.58 22.63 3.06
N ARG A 379 -21.27 22.53 3.06
CA ARG A 379 -20.55 21.34 2.63
C ARG A 379 -20.22 20.48 3.85
N GLU A 380 -19.91 19.22 3.60
CA GLU A 380 -19.35 18.36 4.64
C GLU A 380 -18.14 19.03 5.29
N GLN A 381 -17.84 18.72 6.55
CA GLN A 381 -16.68 19.20 7.31
C GLN A 381 -16.74 20.67 7.75
N GLY A 382 -17.94 21.27 7.86
CA GLY A 382 -18.12 22.61 8.40
C GLY A 382 -17.73 23.75 7.46
N VAL A 383 -17.46 23.45 6.18
CA VAL A 383 -17.17 24.46 5.17
C VAL A 383 -18.47 25.07 4.66
N ARG A 384 -18.59 26.38 4.76
CA ARG A 384 -19.68 27.13 4.15
C ARG A 384 -19.22 27.76 2.85
N ILE A 385 -19.98 27.55 1.76
CA ILE A 385 -19.70 28.15 0.45
C ILE A 385 -20.77 29.16 0.15
N HIS A 386 -20.37 30.42 0.12
CA HIS A 386 -21.21 31.55 -0.29
C HIS A 386 -21.11 31.69 -1.81
N VAL A 387 -22.23 31.65 -2.50
CA VAL A 387 -22.31 31.74 -3.97
C VAL A 387 -22.84 33.11 -4.34
N TYR A 388 -22.10 33.80 -5.19
CA TYR A 388 -22.41 35.11 -5.71
C TYR A 388 -22.65 35.05 -7.23
N ARG A 389 -23.61 35.75 -7.76
CA ARG A 389 -23.90 35.76 -9.20
C ARG A 389 -24.06 37.17 -9.72
N ALA A 390 -23.62 37.38 -10.95
CA ALA A 390 -23.91 38.58 -11.70
C ALA A 390 -25.38 38.60 -12.16
N PRO A 391 -25.99 39.77 -12.37
CA PRO A 391 -27.29 39.87 -13.00
C PRO A 391 -27.27 39.25 -14.41
N SER A 392 -28.32 38.51 -14.78
CA SER A 392 -28.37 37.80 -16.08
C SER A 392 -28.29 38.77 -17.25
N GLU A 393 -29.04 39.88 -17.17
CA GLU A 393 -29.06 40.93 -18.21
C GLU A 393 -27.69 41.57 -18.43
N ALA A 394 -26.93 41.78 -17.34
CA ALA A 394 -25.58 42.34 -17.41
C ALA A 394 -24.63 41.35 -18.14
N CYS A 395 -24.70 40.05 -17.85
CA CYS A 395 -23.89 39.03 -18.52
C CYS A 395 -24.29 38.83 -20.00
N GLU A 396 -25.56 38.96 -20.32
CA GLU A 396 -26.07 38.79 -21.70
C GLU A 396 -25.58 39.90 -22.63
N ARG A 397 -25.52 41.12 -22.13
CA ARG A 397 -25.09 42.30 -22.90
C ARG A 397 -23.58 42.60 -22.77
N CYS A 398 -22.83 41.78 -22.03
CA CYS A 398 -21.44 42.04 -21.71
C CYS A 398 -20.51 41.89 -22.93
N ALA A 399 -19.77 42.91 -23.27
CA ALA A 399 -18.78 42.91 -24.36
C ALA A 399 -17.66 41.89 -24.13
N LEU A 400 -17.36 41.52 -22.86
CA LEU A 400 -16.32 40.57 -22.47
C LEU A 400 -16.87 39.15 -22.33
N ARG A 401 -18.16 38.89 -22.68
CA ARG A 401 -18.80 37.60 -22.50
C ARG A 401 -18.05 36.44 -23.19
N SER A 402 -17.56 36.65 -24.39
CA SER A 402 -16.83 35.63 -25.17
C SER A 402 -15.52 35.18 -24.52
N GLN A 403 -14.92 36.02 -23.69
CA GLN A 403 -13.68 35.73 -22.96
C GLN A 403 -13.94 35.20 -21.56
N CYS A 404 -15.07 35.59 -20.94
CA CYS A 404 -15.45 35.24 -19.58
C CYS A 404 -16.24 33.94 -19.51
N ALA A 405 -17.14 33.65 -20.46
CA ALA A 405 -17.98 32.45 -20.47
C ALA A 405 -17.20 31.23 -20.94
N PRO A 406 -17.50 30.02 -20.43
CA PRO A 406 -16.98 28.79 -20.98
C PRO A 406 -17.36 28.62 -22.45
N GLN A 407 -16.53 27.93 -23.25
CA GLN A 407 -16.79 27.68 -24.68
C GLN A 407 -18.15 27.02 -24.98
N LYS A 408 -18.65 26.20 -24.03
CA LYS A 408 -19.95 25.52 -24.11
C LYS A 408 -21.01 26.14 -23.19
N ALA A 409 -20.92 27.43 -22.89
CA ALA A 409 -21.89 28.08 -22.03
C ALA A 409 -23.29 28.07 -22.68
N ARG A 410 -24.32 27.75 -21.89
CA ARG A 410 -25.73 27.88 -22.31
C ARG A 410 -26.09 29.34 -22.48
N PRO A 411 -27.12 29.70 -23.29
CA PRO A 411 -27.54 31.09 -23.48
C PRO A 411 -27.80 31.85 -22.18
N ALA A 412 -28.46 31.22 -21.21
CA ALA A 412 -28.75 31.79 -19.88
C ALA A 412 -27.60 31.69 -18.87
N TRP A 413 -26.36 31.42 -19.32
CA TRP A 413 -25.22 31.33 -18.41
C TRP A 413 -24.89 32.73 -17.84
N VAL A 414 -24.67 32.75 -16.52
CA VAL A 414 -24.22 33.93 -15.79
C VAL A 414 -22.94 33.66 -15.02
N ARG A 415 -22.10 34.67 -14.85
CA ARG A 415 -20.90 34.52 -14.05
C ARG A 415 -21.27 34.33 -12.59
N SER A 416 -20.70 33.27 -11.99
CA SER A 416 -20.77 33.02 -10.56
C SER A 416 -19.39 32.99 -9.94
N MET A 417 -19.29 33.50 -8.72
CA MET A 417 -18.13 33.40 -7.85
C MET A 417 -18.53 32.66 -6.58
N SER A 418 -17.60 31.96 -5.94
CA SER A 418 -17.83 31.35 -4.65
C SER A 418 -16.72 31.73 -3.68
N ARG A 419 -17.13 32.06 -2.44
CA ARG A 419 -16.23 32.28 -1.31
C ARG A 419 -16.44 31.17 -0.28
N SER A 420 -15.35 30.51 0.07
CA SER A 420 -15.38 29.51 1.13
C SER A 420 -15.11 30.17 2.47
N GLU A 421 -15.95 29.92 3.44
CA GLU A 421 -15.67 30.17 4.84
C GLU A 421 -15.02 28.92 5.40
N GLU A 422 -13.70 29.03 5.58
CA GLU A 422 -12.86 27.90 5.97
C GLU A 422 -12.81 27.75 7.50
N PRO A 423 -12.74 26.52 8.02
CA PRO A 423 -12.50 26.27 9.44
C PRO A 423 -11.22 26.93 9.94
N ALA A 424 -11.20 27.36 11.20
CA ALA A 424 -10.04 28.01 11.82
C ALA A 424 -8.75 27.15 11.71
N ALA A 425 -8.87 25.83 11.87
CA ALA A 425 -7.75 24.91 11.70
C ALA A 425 -7.14 24.97 10.30
N THR A 426 -7.97 25.11 9.24
CA THR A 426 -7.50 25.23 7.86
C THR A 426 -6.78 26.57 7.63
N LEU A 427 -7.32 27.67 8.17
CA LEU A 427 -6.68 28.97 8.05
C LEU A 427 -5.32 28.97 8.76
N ALA A 428 -5.24 28.41 9.98
CA ALA A 428 -3.98 28.26 10.72
C ALA A 428 -2.97 27.37 9.97
N PHE A 429 -3.44 26.26 9.39
CA PHE A 429 -2.61 25.40 8.55
C PHE A 429 -2.03 26.13 7.35
N LYS A 430 -2.84 26.88 6.59
CA LYS A 430 -2.41 27.66 5.43
C LYS A 430 -1.40 28.73 5.82
N ALA A 431 -1.64 29.45 6.92
CA ALA A 431 -0.72 30.44 7.45
C ALA A 431 0.63 29.80 7.83
N LYS A 432 0.61 28.67 8.54
CA LYS A 432 1.81 27.91 8.86
C LYS A 432 2.55 27.48 7.59
N MET A 433 1.88 26.87 6.63
CA MET A 433 2.50 26.37 5.40
C MET A 433 3.07 27.48 4.49
N ALA A 434 2.67 28.74 4.68
CA ALA A 434 3.28 29.89 4.02
C ALA A 434 4.66 30.26 4.60
N THR A 435 5.06 29.74 5.76
CA THR A 435 6.33 30.07 6.40
C THR A 435 7.51 29.32 5.78
N PRO A 436 8.70 29.93 5.66
CA PRO A 436 9.90 29.25 5.16
C PRO A 436 10.27 27.97 5.96
N ALA A 437 10.06 27.98 7.28
CA ALA A 437 10.34 26.83 8.15
C ALA A 437 9.44 25.63 7.79
N ALA A 438 8.15 25.83 7.58
CA ALA A 438 7.24 24.78 7.17
C ALA A 438 7.57 24.24 5.77
N GLN A 439 7.97 25.10 4.84
CA GLN A 439 8.40 24.72 3.50
C GLN A 439 9.68 23.86 3.53
N GLN A 440 10.64 24.17 4.40
CA GLN A 440 11.84 23.36 4.59
C GLN A 440 11.52 21.97 5.14
N ILE A 441 10.60 21.87 6.11
CA ILE A 441 10.13 20.57 6.63
C ILE A 441 9.47 19.77 5.52
N TYR A 442 8.56 20.39 4.78
CA TYR A 442 7.85 19.74 3.69
C TYR A 442 8.76 19.25 2.55
N ALA A 443 9.79 20.03 2.21
CA ALA A 443 10.76 19.68 1.17
C ALA A 443 11.55 18.39 1.45
N GLN A 444 11.66 17.99 2.73
CA GLN A 444 12.35 16.75 3.12
C GLN A 444 11.50 15.49 2.93
N ARG A 445 10.19 15.64 2.63
CA ARG A 445 9.23 14.54 2.54
C ARG A 445 9.67 13.40 1.62
N SER A 446 9.98 13.73 0.37
CA SER A 446 10.28 12.72 -0.66
C SER A 446 11.46 11.84 -0.26
N ARG A 447 12.49 12.44 0.34
CA ARG A 447 13.70 11.73 0.80
C ARG A 447 13.39 10.63 1.82
N VAL A 448 12.38 10.83 2.69
CA VAL A 448 11.99 9.85 3.71
C VAL A 448 10.96 8.87 3.18
N ALA A 449 9.95 9.35 2.43
CA ALA A 449 8.81 8.58 2.00
C ALA A 449 9.13 7.60 0.84
N GLU A 450 9.92 8.02 -0.14
CA GLU A 450 10.13 7.24 -1.36
C GLU A 450 11.02 6.01 -1.14
N PHE A 451 11.98 6.07 -0.23
CA PHE A 451 12.94 5.00 -0.01
C PHE A 451 12.30 3.69 0.49
N PRO A 452 11.42 3.67 1.52
CA PRO A 452 10.74 2.45 1.94
C PRO A 452 9.90 1.83 0.83
N HIS A 453 9.19 2.63 0.02
CA HIS A 453 8.41 2.15 -1.11
C HIS A 453 9.27 1.48 -2.19
N ALA A 454 10.38 2.13 -2.56
CA ALA A 454 11.33 1.56 -3.51
C ALA A 454 11.94 0.25 -2.97
N TRP A 455 12.34 0.22 -1.70
CA TRP A 455 12.88 -0.97 -1.07
C TRP A 455 11.91 -2.14 -1.06
N MET A 456 10.64 -1.93 -0.65
CA MET A 456 9.62 -2.97 -0.66
C MET A 456 9.40 -3.55 -2.05
N LYS A 457 9.35 -2.71 -3.09
CA LYS A 457 9.15 -3.15 -4.47
C LYS A 457 10.37 -3.88 -5.04
N GLU A 458 11.56 -3.30 -4.86
CA GLU A 458 12.81 -3.78 -5.51
C GLU A 458 13.51 -4.85 -4.69
N ARG A 459 13.70 -4.58 -3.39
CA ARG A 459 14.51 -5.45 -2.53
C ARG A 459 13.70 -6.56 -1.89
N CYS A 460 12.44 -6.30 -1.47
CA CYS A 460 11.56 -7.34 -0.93
C CYS A 460 10.76 -8.07 -2.02
N GLY A 461 10.83 -7.64 -3.28
CA GLY A 461 10.18 -8.29 -4.42
C GLY A 461 8.64 -8.18 -4.41
N VAL A 462 8.08 -7.12 -3.78
CA VAL A 462 6.63 -6.91 -3.67
C VAL A 462 6.15 -5.87 -4.70
N ARG A 463 6.41 -6.12 -5.98
CA ARG A 463 5.80 -5.35 -7.08
C ARG A 463 4.38 -5.81 -7.40
N GLN A 464 4.06 -7.03 -7.02
CA GLN A 464 2.75 -7.65 -7.15
C GLN A 464 2.51 -8.58 -5.98
N PHE A 465 1.33 -8.46 -5.36
CA PHE A 465 0.90 -9.38 -4.31
C PHE A 465 0.73 -10.80 -4.83
N ARG A 466 1.01 -11.77 -3.98
CA ARG A 466 0.81 -13.20 -4.25
C ARG A 466 -0.50 -13.71 -3.65
N CYS A 467 -1.03 -12.98 -2.68
CA CYS A 467 -2.31 -13.26 -2.04
C CYS A 467 -3.44 -12.42 -2.67
N ARG A 468 -4.69 -12.79 -2.40
CA ARG A 468 -5.90 -12.11 -2.84
C ARG A 468 -6.67 -11.58 -1.65
N GLY A 469 -7.34 -10.46 -1.82
CA GLY A 469 -8.08 -9.76 -0.77
C GLY A 469 -7.20 -8.79 0.00
N ARG A 470 -7.81 -7.66 0.41
CA ARG A 470 -7.16 -6.54 1.09
C ARG A 470 -6.42 -6.96 2.36
N LEU A 471 -7.08 -7.80 3.18
CA LEU A 471 -6.46 -8.27 4.42
C LEU A 471 -5.14 -9.02 4.15
N LYS A 472 -5.14 -9.98 3.22
CA LYS A 472 -3.95 -10.77 2.88
C LYS A 472 -2.89 -9.92 2.18
N ALA A 473 -3.28 -8.91 1.41
CA ALA A 473 -2.37 -7.92 0.84
C ALA A 473 -1.69 -7.08 1.94
N THR A 474 -2.45 -6.67 2.97
CA THR A 474 -1.87 -5.99 4.15
C THR A 474 -0.86 -6.89 4.87
N LEU A 475 -1.19 -8.17 5.11
CA LEU A 475 -0.26 -9.11 5.76
C LEU A 475 1.03 -9.28 4.95
N GLU A 476 0.92 -9.43 3.63
CA GLU A 476 2.08 -9.53 2.75
C GLU A 476 2.94 -8.26 2.77
N ALA A 477 2.31 -7.08 2.82
CA ALA A 477 3.00 -5.80 2.98
C ALA A 477 3.66 -5.67 4.36
N THR A 478 3.02 -6.17 5.44
CA THR A 478 3.58 -6.18 6.80
C THR A 478 4.82 -7.06 6.90
N TRP A 479 4.84 -8.24 6.28
CA TRP A 479 6.04 -9.09 6.20
C TRP A 479 7.20 -8.35 5.51
N ALA A 480 6.93 -7.64 4.42
CA ALA A 480 7.95 -6.84 3.73
C ALA A 480 8.43 -5.66 4.59
N ALA A 481 7.52 -4.98 5.30
CA ALA A 481 7.86 -3.89 6.20
C ALA A 481 8.71 -4.35 7.40
N LEU A 482 8.39 -5.51 7.98
CA LEU A 482 9.22 -6.15 9.01
C LEU A 482 10.62 -6.44 8.50
N SER A 483 10.73 -7.09 7.34
CA SER A 483 12.03 -7.41 6.73
C SER A 483 12.83 -6.14 6.40
N TYR A 484 12.16 -5.08 5.94
CA TYR A 484 12.77 -3.77 5.73
C TYR A 484 13.31 -3.18 7.03
N ASN A 485 12.49 -3.13 8.09
CA ASN A 485 12.87 -2.57 9.39
C ASN A 485 14.06 -3.32 9.99
N LEU A 486 14.07 -4.65 9.92
CA LEU A 486 15.19 -5.47 10.40
C LEU A 486 16.46 -5.22 9.59
N SER A 487 16.36 -5.16 8.26
CA SER A 487 17.51 -4.86 7.40
C SER A 487 18.09 -3.48 7.71
N ARG A 488 17.23 -2.49 7.96
CA ARG A 488 17.62 -1.14 8.34
C ARG A 488 18.28 -1.10 9.71
N TRP A 489 17.69 -1.80 10.70
CA TRP A 489 18.23 -1.93 12.05
C TRP A 489 19.62 -2.57 12.07
N PHE A 490 19.83 -3.68 11.38
CA PHE A 490 21.13 -4.31 11.28
C PHE A 490 22.17 -3.38 10.63
N ALA A 491 21.78 -2.61 9.60
CA ALA A 491 22.67 -1.63 8.98
C ALA A 491 23.07 -0.51 9.95
N LEU A 492 22.13 0.01 10.75
CA LEU A 492 22.40 1.04 11.75
C LEU A 492 23.33 0.54 12.86
N ARG A 493 23.11 -0.68 13.36
CA ARG A 493 24.01 -1.29 14.36
C ARG A 493 25.42 -1.49 13.86
N ARG A 494 25.62 -1.92 12.61
CA ARG A 494 26.96 -2.04 12.00
C ARG A 494 27.68 -0.70 11.92
N GLN A 495 26.98 0.38 11.62
CA GLN A 495 27.55 1.73 11.57
C GLN A 495 28.03 2.19 12.96
N THR A 496 27.26 1.91 14.02
CA THR A 496 27.62 2.26 15.41
C THR A 496 28.83 1.45 15.93
N THR A 497 28.98 0.20 15.52
CA THR A 497 30.13 -0.62 15.92
C THR A 497 31.44 -0.27 15.18
N LEU A 498 31.35 0.32 14.00
CA LEU A 498 32.52 0.76 13.21
C LEU A 498 33.04 2.17 13.56
N THR A 499 32.25 2.98 14.25
CA THR A 499 32.58 4.40 14.53
C THR A 499 33.52 4.64 15.73
N PRO A 500 33.64 3.79 16.77
CA PRO A 500 34.53 4.10 17.91
C PRO A 500 36.03 3.87 17.64
N ALA A 501 36.42 3.06 16.69
CA ALA A 501 37.82 2.71 16.46
C ALA A 501 38.56 3.65 15.49
N ALA A 502 37.83 4.37 14.63
CA ALA A 502 38.42 5.24 13.60
C ALA A 502 38.72 6.67 14.08
N LEU A 503 38.15 7.09 15.22
CA LEU A 503 38.40 8.43 15.82
C LEU A 503 39.48 8.43 16.89
N ALA A 504 40.07 7.30 17.24
CA ALA A 504 41.16 7.20 18.21
C ALA A 504 42.57 7.16 17.57
N SER A 505 42.63 7.28 16.23
CA SER A 505 43.89 7.20 15.47
C SER A 505 44.16 8.40 14.54
N VAL A 506 43.62 9.59 14.90
CA VAL A 506 44.07 10.88 14.31
C VAL A 506 44.49 11.86 15.40
#